data_645559b4372c4afe48e440d857e32272
#
_entry.id   645559b4372c4afe48e440d857e32272
#
_cell.length_a   1.000
_cell.length_b   1.000
_cell.length_c   1.000
_cell.angle_alpha   90.00
_cell.angle_beta   90.00
_cell.angle_gamma   90.00
#
_symmetry.space_group_name_H-M   'P 1'
#
loop_
_entity.id
_entity.type
_entity.pdbx_description
1 polymer ?
#
loop_
_entity_poly.entity_id
_entity_poly.type
_entity_poly.pdbx_seq_one_letter_code
_entity_poly.pdbx_strand_id
1 'polypeptide(L)'
;LLRLFCFAIISQVPFMLFDSMFTNNFSFNIFGTLFVGLLAILLYDKISNCTFELTKDKKFNLTINKIFGFVPAILLGIISEVCYFDYGFWGVAIIFLFYFFKNDKLGMVIFYITACIIKYGINIIIYGYHYLYILLCIGTILPIIFIYLYNGKQGKKIKYLLYAFYPVHLLILYFVFK
;
A
#
# COMPACT_ATOMS: atom_id res chain seq x y z
N LEU A 1 -8.87 -8.14 8.20
CA LEU A 1 -9.66 -7.25 7.34
C LEU A 1 -10.66 -6.41 8.12
N LEU A 2 -11.59 -7.00 8.91
CA LEU A 2 -12.66 -6.27 9.60
C LEU A 2 -12.14 -5.12 10.47
N ARG A 3 -11.06 -5.31 11.22
CA ARG A 3 -10.48 -4.24 12.05
C ARG A 3 -9.99 -3.05 11.21
N LEU A 4 -9.29 -3.30 10.11
CA LEU A 4 -8.83 -2.23 9.22
C LEU A 4 -10.01 -1.49 8.61
N PHE A 5 -11.06 -2.21 8.21
CA PHE A 5 -12.28 -1.60 7.70
C PHE A 5 -12.94 -0.69 8.74
N CYS A 6 -13.09 -1.14 9.99
CA CYS A 6 -13.64 -0.32 11.06
C CYS A 6 -12.78 0.94 11.31
N PHE A 7 -11.45 0.80 11.34
CA PHE A 7 -10.57 1.94 11.53
C PHE A 7 -10.51 2.87 10.32
N ALA A 8 -10.69 2.35 9.10
CA ALA A 8 -10.86 3.18 7.91
C ALA A 8 -12.07 4.12 8.05
N ILE A 9 -13.21 3.58 8.52
CA ILE A 9 -14.42 4.38 8.75
C ILE A 9 -14.21 5.41 9.88
N ILE A 10 -13.68 4.97 11.03
CA ILE A 10 -13.48 5.84 12.20
C ILE A 10 -12.49 6.98 11.88
N SER A 11 -11.43 6.68 11.13
CA SER A 11 -10.39 7.65 10.80
C SER A 11 -10.77 8.56 9.63
N GLN A 12 -11.85 8.27 8.91
CA GLN A 12 -12.23 9.05 7.73
C GLN A 12 -12.58 10.50 8.10
N VAL A 13 -13.30 10.71 9.19
CA VAL A 13 -13.68 12.06 9.63
C VAL A 13 -12.46 12.90 10.01
N PRO A 14 -11.56 12.46 10.92
CA PRO A 14 -10.31 13.17 11.20
C PRO A 14 -9.46 13.44 9.96
N PHE A 15 -9.39 12.47 9.04
CA PHE A 15 -8.64 12.61 7.81
C PHE A 15 -9.23 13.69 6.91
N MET A 16 -10.55 13.68 6.68
CA MET A 16 -11.23 14.68 5.86
C MET A 16 -11.11 16.09 6.44
N LEU A 17 -11.18 16.25 7.77
CA LEU A 17 -10.97 17.53 8.41
C LEU A 17 -9.56 18.08 8.16
N PHE A 18 -8.55 17.24 8.29
CA PHE A 18 -7.16 17.63 8.03
C PHE A 18 -6.90 17.88 6.54
N ASP A 19 -7.37 16.99 5.67
CA ASP A 19 -7.17 17.07 4.22
C ASP A 19 -7.87 18.29 3.62
N SER A 20 -9.04 18.70 4.16
CA SER A 20 -9.77 19.90 3.73
C SER A 20 -8.98 21.20 3.88
N MET A 21 -7.88 21.22 4.63
CA MET A 21 -6.98 22.37 4.73
C MET A 21 -6.08 22.52 3.48
N PHE A 22 -5.92 21.46 2.71
CA PHE A 22 -5.03 21.41 1.55
C PHE A 22 -5.76 21.14 0.24
N THR A 23 -6.84 20.37 0.29
CA THR A 23 -7.62 19.99 -0.89
C THR A 23 -9.12 20.12 -0.64
N ASN A 24 -9.87 20.39 -1.71
CA ASN A 24 -11.34 20.38 -1.65
C ASN A 24 -11.94 19.08 -2.19
N ASN A 25 -11.09 18.09 -2.49
CA ASN A 25 -11.52 16.83 -3.07
C ASN A 25 -11.74 15.78 -1.98
N PHE A 26 -12.70 14.89 -2.23
CA PHE A 26 -12.89 13.72 -1.36
C PHE A 26 -11.78 12.71 -1.63
N SER A 27 -11.13 12.24 -0.56
CA SER A 27 -10.12 11.19 -0.60
C SER A 27 -10.33 10.19 0.54
N PHE A 28 -9.94 8.93 0.31
CA PHE A 28 -9.98 7.90 1.34
C PHE A 28 -8.65 7.85 2.10
N ASN A 29 -8.74 7.64 3.41
CA ASN A 29 -7.57 7.59 4.29
C ASN A 29 -6.70 6.33 4.07
N ILE A 30 -5.50 6.32 4.68
CA ILE A 30 -4.50 5.24 4.57
C ILE A 30 -5.03 3.87 5.00
N PHE A 31 -5.95 3.78 5.98
CA PHE A 31 -6.53 2.49 6.37
C PHE A 31 -7.38 1.88 5.26
N GLY A 32 -8.00 2.71 4.42
CA GLY A 32 -8.66 2.27 3.20
C GLY A 32 -7.67 1.61 2.24
N THR A 33 -6.53 2.25 1.99
CA THR A 33 -5.47 1.69 1.14
C THR A 33 -4.91 0.37 1.71
N LEU A 34 -4.67 0.31 3.02
CA LEU A 34 -4.24 -0.91 3.70
C LEU A 34 -5.27 -2.04 3.60
N PHE A 35 -6.56 -1.71 3.72
CA PHE A 35 -7.64 -2.68 3.56
C PHE A 35 -7.67 -3.26 2.15
N VAL A 36 -7.61 -2.40 1.13
CA VAL A 36 -7.60 -2.82 -0.28
C VAL A 36 -6.34 -3.63 -0.60
N GLY A 37 -5.17 -3.23 -0.10
CA GLY A 37 -3.93 -3.96 -0.27
C GLY A 37 -3.99 -5.38 0.33
N LEU A 38 -4.55 -5.53 1.53
CA LEU A 38 -4.77 -6.86 2.13
C LEU A 38 -5.81 -7.68 1.37
N LEU A 39 -6.85 -7.05 0.83
CA LEU A 39 -7.84 -7.72 -0.01
C LEU A 39 -7.18 -8.26 -1.29
N ALA A 40 -6.29 -7.48 -1.91
CA ALA A 40 -5.50 -7.90 -3.06
C ALA A 40 -4.67 -9.16 -2.77
N ILE A 41 -4.00 -9.21 -1.60
CA ILE A 41 -3.23 -10.37 -1.15
C ILE A 41 -4.14 -11.61 -0.98
N LEU A 42 -5.28 -11.46 -0.32
CA LEU A 42 -6.21 -12.58 -0.11
C LEU A 42 -6.76 -13.13 -1.41
N LEU A 43 -7.08 -12.27 -2.36
CA LEU A 43 -7.56 -12.69 -3.68
C LEU A 43 -6.45 -13.37 -4.48
N TYR A 44 -5.22 -12.84 -4.41
CA TYR A 44 -4.06 -13.49 -4.99
C TYR A 44 -3.88 -14.91 -4.45
N ASP A 45 -3.87 -15.08 -3.13
CA ASP A 45 -3.70 -16.39 -2.50
C ASP A 45 -4.83 -17.35 -2.88
N LYS A 46 -6.06 -16.86 -2.92
CA LYS A 46 -7.22 -17.68 -3.31
C LYS A 46 -7.11 -18.15 -4.76
N ILE A 47 -6.76 -17.27 -5.69
CA ILE A 47 -6.68 -17.58 -7.12
C ILE A 47 -5.44 -18.42 -7.43
N SER A 48 -4.28 -18.07 -6.88
CA SER A 48 -3.03 -18.80 -7.13
C SER A 48 -3.07 -20.24 -6.61
N ASN A 49 -3.88 -20.50 -5.57
CA ASN A 49 -4.09 -21.84 -5.00
C ASN A 49 -5.35 -22.54 -5.56
N CYS A 50 -6.10 -21.90 -6.46
CA CYS A 50 -7.19 -22.58 -7.16
C CYS A 50 -6.65 -23.66 -8.11
N THR A 51 -7.38 -24.77 -8.19
CA THR A 51 -7.10 -25.87 -9.14
C THR A 51 -7.80 -25.62 -10.47
N PHE A 52 -7.50 -24.49 -11.13
CA PHE A 52 -7.94 -24.32 -12.51
C PHE A 52 -7.09 -25.24 -13.40
N GLU A 53 -7.68 -26.33 -13.87
CA GLU A 53 -7.06 -27.28 -14.77
C GLU A 53 -7.37 -26.92 -16.23
N LEU A 54 -6.53 -26.09 -16.84
CA LEU A 54 -6.62 -25.76 -18.27
C LEU A 54 -5.98 -26.85 -19.13
N THR A 55 -5.01 -27.56 -18.58
CA THR A 55 -4.28 -28.63 -19.28
C THR A 55 -3.95 -29.78 -18.32
N LYS A 56 -3.51 -30.93 -18.89
CA LYS A 56 -3.05 -32.08 -18.11
C LYS A 56 -1.70 -31.82 -17.39
N ASP A 57 -0.98 -30.75 -17.78
CA ASP A 57 0.29 -30.38 -17.16
C ASP A 57 0.05 -29.53 -15.87
N LYS A 58 0.29 -30.16 -14.73
CA LYS A 58 0.13 -29.54 -13.40
C LYS A 58 1.06 -28.32 -13.21
N LYS A 59 2.27 -28.35 -13.77
CA LYS A 59 3.21 -27.22 -13.68
C LYS A 59 2.71 -26.02 -14.45
N PHE A 60 2.18 -26.22 -15.64
CA PHE A 60 1.61 -25.18 -16.47
C PHE A 60 0.40 -24.53 -15.79
N ASN A 61 -0.54 -25.35 -15.27
CA ASN A 61 -1.71 -24.86 -14.54
C ASN A 61 -1.31 -24.03 -13.32
N LEU A 62 -0.33 -24.45 -12.52
CA LEU A 62 0.14 -23.71 -11.36
C LEU A 62 0.75 -22.34 -11.76
N THR A 63 1.49 -22.28 -12.85
CA THR A 63 2.08 -21.04 -13.35
C THR A 63 1.01 -20.07 -13.81
N ILE A 64 0.03 -20.56 -14.56
CA ILE A 64 -1.10 -19.74 -15.03
C ILE A 64 -1.92 -19.20 -13.85
N ASN A 65 -2.26 -20.04 -12.87
CA ASN A 65 -3.00 -19.62 -11.68
C ASN A 65 -2.26 -18.51 -10.89
N LYS A 66 -0.94 -18.59 -10.79
CA LYS A 66 -0.13 -17.52 -10.20
C LYS A 66 -0.22 -16.22 -11.01
N ILE A 67 -0.15 -16.31 -12.35
CA ILE A 67 -0.27 -15.13 -13.22
C ILE A 67 -1.66 -14.50 -13.07
N PHE A 68 -2.74 -15.30 -13.13
CA PHE A 68 -4.09 -14.80 -12.90
C PHE A 68 -4.30 -14.21 -11.51
N GLY A 69 -3.55 -14.68 -10.51
CA GLY A 69 -3.56 -14.12 -9.17
C GLY A 69 -3.17 -12.64 -9.11
N PHE A 70 -2.33 -12.14 -10.04
CA PHE A 70 -1.97 -10.73 -10.09
C PHE A 70 -3.10 -9.81 -10.59
N VAL A 71 -4.05 -10.35 -11.34
CA VAL A 71 -5.14 -9.56 -11.93
C VAL A 71 -5.93 -8.78 -10.87
N PRO A 72 -6.41 -9.38 -9.76
CA PRO A 72 -7.09 -8.64 -8.71
C PRO A 72 -6.23 -7.55 -8.08
N ALA A 73 -4.93 -7.78 -7.90
CA ALA A 73 -4.03 -6.79 -7.31
C ALA A 73 -3.91 -5.55 -8.21
N ILE A 74 -3.79 -5.74 -9.52
CA ILE A 74 -3.75 -4.66 -10.51
C ILE A 74 -5.09 -3.93 -10.55
N LEU A 75 -6.21 -4.65 -10.63
CA LEU A 75 -7.55 -4.04 -10.67
C LEU A 75 -7.84 -3.23 -9.40
N LEU A 76 -7.55 -3.76 -8.23
CA LEU A 76 -7.73 -3.06 -6.96
C LEU A 76 -6.79 -1.85 -6.83
N GLY A 77 -5.58 -1.94 -7.37
CA GLY A 77 -4.68 -0.80 -7.48
C GLY A 77 -5.26 0.32 -8.34
N ILE A 78 -5.79 0.00 -9.53
CA ILE A 78 -6.44 0.97 -10.42
C ILE A 78 -7.68 1.58 -9.75
N ILE A 79 -8.52 0.76 -9.11
CA ILE A 79 -9.69 1.25 -8.37
C ILE A 79 -9.26 2.21 -7.26
N SER A 80 -8.19 1.91 -6.54
CA SER A 80 -7.66 2.78 -5.48
C SER A 80 -7.20 4.13 -6.01
N GLU A 81 -6.61 4.18 -7.21
CA GLU A 81 -6.21 5.43 -7.86
C GLU A 81 -7.44 6.25 -8.28
N VAL A 82 -8.39 5.62 -8.98
CA VAL A 82 -9.60 6.28 -9.48
C VAL A 82 -10.51 6.78 -8.34
N CYS A 83 -10.56 6.05 -7.22
CA CYS A 83 -11.34 6.42 -6.04
C CYS A 83 -10.61 7.38 -5.08
N TYR A 84 -9.44 7.90 -5.45
CA TYR A 84 -8.65 8.82 -4.63
C TYR A 84 -8.32 8.27 -3.23
N PHE A 85 -7.87 7.01 -3.16
CA PHE A 85 -7.31 6.47 -1.93
C PHE A 85 -5.95 7.12 -1.65
N ASP A 86 -5.67 7.38 -0.38
CA ASP A 86 -4.35 7.83 0.04
C ASP A 86 -3.29 6.82 -0.42
N TYR A 87 -2.24 7.29 -1.07
CA TYR A 87 -1.23 6.49 -1.83
C TYR A 87 -1.74 5.74 -3.08
N GLY A 88 -3.05 5.67 -3.36
CA GLY A 88 -3.64 5.14 -4.60
C GLY A 88 -3.08 3.78 -5.04
N PHE A 89 -2.82 3.65 -6.33
CA PHE A 89 -2.23 2.45 -6.93
C PHE A 89 -0.91 2.04 -6.28
N TRP A 90 -0.03 3.02 -6.00
CA TRP A 90 1.29 2.76 -5.43
C TRP A 90 1.24 2.18 -4.02
N GLY A 91 0.28 2.60 -3.21
CA GLY A 91 0.07 2.03 -1.88
C GLY A 91 -0.28 0.55 -1.93
N VAL A 92 -1.23 0.18 -2.79
CA VAL A 92 -1.63 -1.22 -3.00
C VAL A 92 -0.46 -2.04 -3.58
N ALA A 93 0.26 -1.49 -4.56
CA ALA A 93 1.41 -2.15 -5.19
C ALA A 93 2.53 -2.44 -4.18
N ILE A 94 2.88 -1.49 -3.32
CA ILE A 94 3.91 -1.66 -2.29
C ILE A 94 3.51 -2.72 -1.27
N ILE A 95 2.26 -2.70 -0.78
CA ILE A 95 1.74 -3.71 0.16
C ILE A 95 1.84 -5.10 -0.46
N PHE A 96 1.44 -5.23 -1.72
CA PHE A 96 1.49 -6.47 -2.46
C PHE A 96 2.93 -6.95 -2.71
N LEU A 97 3.85 -6.04 -3.05
CA LEU A 97 5.28 -6.34 -3.22
C LEU A 97 5.91 -6.89 -1.94
N PHE A 98 5.64 -6.27 -0.79
CA PHE A 98 6.14 -6.78 0.49
C PHE A 98 5.63 -8.18 0.82
N TYR A 99 4.38 -8.48 0.47
CA TYR A 99 3.85 -9.82 0.62
C TYR A 99 4.52 -10.82 -0.33
N PHE A 100 4.68 -10.45 -1.59
CA PHE A 100 5.25 -11.32 -2.63
C PHE A 100 6.71 -11.68 -2.34
N PHE A 101 7.50 -10.70 -1.90
CA PHE A 101 8.92 -10.88 -1.56
C PHE A 101 9.18 -11.13 -0.08
N LYS A 102 8.17 -11.52 0.72
CA LYS A 102 8.32 -11.73 2.18
C LYS A 102 9.44 -12.70 2.59
N ASN A 103 9.79 -13.65 1.72
CA ASN A 103 10.84 -14.65 1.94
C ASN A 103 12.17 -14.28 1.28
N ASP A 104 12.22 -13.22 0.48
CA ASP A 104 13.41 -12.72 -0.21
C ASP A 104 13.63 -11.25 0.13
N LYS A 105 14.42 -11.01 1.18
CA LYS A 105 14.72 -9.65 1.65
C LYS A 105 15.45 -8.81 0.61
N LEU A 106 16.35 -9.41 -0.16
CA LEU A 106 17.09 -8.68 -1.21
C LEU A 106 16.17 -8.28 -2.36
N GLY A 107 15.37 -9.22 -2.84
CA GLY A 107 14.33 -8.95 -3.85
C GLY A 107 13.37 -7.86 -3.39
N MET A 108 12.88 -7.93 -2.14
CA MET A 108 12.01 -6.90 -1.55
C MET A 108 12.64 -5.51 -1.60
N VAL A 109 13.91 -5.37 -1.20
CA VAL A 109 14.64 -4.09 -1.22
C VAL A 109 14.77 -3.56 -2.64
N ILE A 110 15.24 -4.39 -3.59
CA ILE A 110 15.45 -3.99 -4.97
C ILE A 110 14.13 -3.53 -5.60
N PHE A 111 13.06 -4.32 -5.48
CA PHE A 111 11.76 -3.98 -6.06
C PHE A 111 11.12 -2.75 -5.40
N TYR A 112 11.28 -2.57 -4.09
CA TYR A 112 10.79 -1.37 -3.41
C TYR A 112 11.50 -0.10 -3.90
N ILE A 113 12.83 -0.12 -3.97
CA ILE A 113 13.62 1.01 -4.48
C ILE A 113 13.24 1.32 -5.93
N THR A 114 13.13 0.28 -6.76
CA THR A 114 12.73 0.43 -8.17
C THR A 114 11.33 1.03 -8.29
N ALA A 115 10.36 0.58 -7.48
CA ALA A 115 9.01 1.13 -7.46
C ALA A 115 9.00 2.63 -7.07
N CYS A 116 9.79 3.02 -6.06
CA CYS A 116 9.93 4.42 -5.66
C CYS A 116 10.51 5.28 -6.80
N ILE A 117 11.58 4.81 -7.44
CA ILE A 117 12.22 5.53 -8.56
C ILE A 117 11.24 5.68 -9.72
N ILE A 118 10.48 4.64 -10.07
CA ILE A 118 9.47 4.70 -11.14
C ILE A 118 8.38 5.69 -10.78
N LYS A 119 7.83 5.65 -9.56
CA LYS A 119 6.77 6.58 -9.09
C LYS A 119 7.20 8.04 -9.26
N TYR A 120 8.35 8.39 -8.70
CA TYR A 120 8.81 9.78 -8.73
C TYR A 120 9.36 10.18 -10.10
N GLY A 121 9.90 9.23 -10.87
CA GLY A 121 10.28 9.43 -12.27
C GLY A 121 9.07 9.77 -13.15
N ILE A 122 7.96 9.07 -12.98
CA ILE A 122 6.69 9.37 -13.66
C ILE A 122 6.20 10.76 -13.28
N ASN A 123 6.25 11.13 -11.98
CA ASN A 123 5.84 12.46 -11.55
C ASN A 123 6.69 13.58 -12.20
N ILE A 124 8.00 13.38 -12.34
CA ILE A 124 8.89 14.31 -13.03
C ILE A 124 8.53 14.43 -14.51
N ILE A 125 8.18 13.35 -15.17
CA ILE A 125 7.78 13.34 -16.59
C ILE A 125 6.45 14.07 -16.79
N ILE A 126 5.46 13.85 -15.92
CA ILE A 126 4.11 14.40 -16.08
C ILE A 126 4.05 15.88 -15.65
N TYR A 127 4.65 16.22 -14.50
CA TYR A 127 4.51 17.54 -13.87
C TYR A 127 5.74 18.44 -14.04
N GLY A 128 6.78 17.93 -14.72
CA GLY A 128 8.05 18.62 -14.87
C GLY A 128 9.01 18.40 -13.69
N TYR A 129 10.27 18.77 -13.91
CA TYR A 129 11.31 18.63 -12.90
C TYR A 129 11.08 19.57 -11.71
N HIS A 130 11.01 19.00 -10.51
CA HIS A 130 11.05 19.75 -9.26
C HIS A 130 11.90 19.00 -8.25
N TYR A 131 12.82 19.69 -7.57
CA TYR A 131 13.74 19.06 -6.61
C TYR A 131 13.04 18.31 -5.47
N LEU A 132 11.81 18.73 -5.10
CA LEU A 132 11.01 18.05 -4.08
C LEU A 132 10.71 16.59 -4.43
N TYR A 133 10.56 16.24 -5.71
CA TYR A 133 10.36 14.83 -6.10
C TYR A 133 11.56 13.95 -5.76
N ILE A 134 12.78 14.49 -5.86
CA ILE A 134 14.00 13.79 -5.47
C ILE A 134 14.05 13.63 -3.95
N LEU A 135 13.76 14.69 -3.20
CA LEU A 135 13.70 14.65 -1.74
C LEU A 135 12.65 13.64 -1.24
N LEU A 136 11.45 13.65 -1.83
CA LEU A 136 10.40 12.70 -1.51
C LEU A 136 10.79 11.26 -1.87
N CYS A 137 11.48 11.04 -3.00
CA CYS A 137 12.00 9.73 -3.38
C CYS A 137 12.98 9.21 -2.33
N ILE A 138 13.96 10.02 -1.92
CA ILE A 138 14.93 9.66 -0.89
C ILE A 138 14.21 9.39 0.44
N GLY A 139 13.28 10.26 0.84
CA GLY A 139 12.51 10.11 2.07
C GLY A 139 11.67 8.83 2.11
N THR A 140 11.10 8.42 0.97
CA THR A 140 10.33 7.17 0.88
C THR A 140 11.22 5.92 0.83
N ILE A 141 12.44 6.01 0.29
CA ILE A 141 13.38 4.88 0.27
C ILE A 141 14.01 4.64 1.65
N LEU A 142 14.23 5.67 2.43
CA LEU A 142 14.96 5.59 3.70
C LEU A 142 14.39 4.57 4.70
N PRO A 143 13.06 4.40 4.88
CA PRO A 143 12.48 3.40 5.77
C PRO A 143 12.83 1.95 5.42
N ILE A 144 13.28 1.65 4.19
CA ILE A 144 13.65 0.28 3.80
C ILE A 144 14.81 -0.27 4.65
N ILE A 145 15.67 0.61 5.16
CA ILE A 145 16.78 0.22 6.05
C ILE A 145 16.23 -0.49 7.30
N PHE A 146 15.18 0.08 7.93
CA PHE A 146 14.55 -0.51 9.10
C PHE A 146 13.83 -1.82 8.78
N ILE A 147 13.21 -1.91 7.61
CA ILE A 147 12.54 -3.12 7.15
C ILE A 147 13.58 -4.24 6.89
N TYR A 148 14.71 -3.91 6.27
CA TYR A 148 15.79 -4.86 6.02
C TYR A 148 16.42 -5.38 7.33
N LEU A 149 16.65 -4.48 8.30
CA LEU A 149 17.22 -4.81 9.60
C LEU A 149 16.22 -5.53 10.52
N TYR A 150 14.94 -5.60 10.17
CA TYR A 150 13.93 -6.25 10.98
C TYR A 150 14.23 -7.74 11.17
N ASN A 151 14.27 -8.17 12.42
CA ASN A 151 14.64 -9.55 12.82
C ASN A 151 13.47 -10.56 12.82
N GLY A 152 12.29 -10.16 12.37
CA GLY A 152 11.09 -11.00 12.32
C GLY A 152 10.40 -11.21 13.68
N LYS A 153 10.96 -10.71 14.79
CA LYS A 153 10.37 -10.89 16.12
C LYS A 153 9.22 -9.91 16.34
N GLN A 154 8.13 -10.42 16.89
CA GLN A 154 6.99 -9.58 17.25
C GLN A 154 7.37 -8.71 18.47
N GLY A 155 7.24 -7.40 18.33
CA GLY A 155 7.39 -6.44 19.42
C GLY A 155 6.22 -6.49 20.43
N LYS A 156 6.19 -5.52 21.35
CA LYS A 156 5.08 -5.39 22.32
C LYS A 156 3.74 -5.24 21.59
N LYS A 157 2.69 -5.87 22.15
CA LYS A 157 1.33 -5.83 21.57
C LYS A 157 0.65 -4.47 21.82
N ILE A 158 1.07 -3.43 21.11
CA ILE A 158 0.52 -2.05 21.22
C ILE A 158 -0.40 -1.68 20.03
N LYS A 159 -1.00 -2.68 19.38
CA LYS A 159 -1.76 -2.49 18.14
C LYS A 159 -2.89 -1.47 18.24
N TYR A 160 -3.63 -1.42 19.35
CA TYR A 160 -4.71 -0.45 19.54
C TYR A 160 -4.19 0.99 19.65
N LEU A 161 -3.02 1.17 20.29
CA LEU A 161 -2.35 2.46 20.34
C LEU A 161 -1.97 2.93 18.94
N LEU A 162 -1.42 2.03 18.10
CA LEU A 162 -1.06 2.36 16.72
C LEU A 162 -2.28 2.74 15.87
N TYR A 163 -3.39 2.03 16.03
CA TYR A 163 -4.64 2.36 15.33
C TYR A 163 -5.24 3.69 15.79
N ALA A 164 -5.23 3.96 17.10
CA ALA A 164 -5.74 5.22 17.65
C ALA A 164 -4.82 6.41 17.35
N PHE A 165 -3.52 6.19 17.23
CA PHE A 165 -2.54 7.24 16.96
C PHE A 165 -2.87 8.01 15.67
N TYR A 166 -3.23 7.29 14.60
CA TYR A 166 -3.47 7.91 13.31
C TYR A 166 -4.64 8.92 13.32
N PRO A 167 -5.86 8.61 13.78
CA PRO A 167 -6.92 9.60 13.83
C PRO A 167 -6.66 10.72 14.86
N VAL A 168 -6.02 10.40 15.99
CA VAL A 168 -5.74 11.38 17.04
C VAL A 168 -4.70 12.40 16.58
N HIS A 169 -3.58 11.98 15.96
CA HIS A 169 -2.57 12.94 15.51
C HIS A 169 -3.10 13.84 14.38
N LEU A 170 -3.95 13.34 13.49
CA LEU A 170 -4.58 14.17 12.45
C LEU A 170 -5.48 15.24 13.05
N LEU A 171 -6.25 14.92 14.09
CA LEU A 171 -7.05 15.92 14.82
C LEU A 171 -6.16 16.95 15.50
N ILE A 172 -5.08 16.53 16.15
CA ILE A 172 -4.12 17.45 16.77
C ILE A 172 -3.54 18.40 15.72
N LEU A 173 -3.07 17.88 14.60
CA LEU A 173 -2.55 18.70 13.50
C LEU A 173 -3.61 19.66 12.96
N TYR A 174 -4.84 19.20 12.76
CA TYR A 174 -5.93 20.06 12.32
C TYR A 174 -6.15 21.24 13.27
N PHE A 175 -6.19 21.02 14.59
CA PHE A 175 -6.41 22.11 15.55
C PHE A 175 -5.19 23.01 15.77
N VAL A 176 -3.98 22.52 15.51
CA VAL A 176 -2.76 23.32 15.63
C VAL A 176 -2.56 24.25 14.43
N PHE A 177 -2.98 23.82 13.23
CA PHE A 177 -2.74 24.58 12.00
C PHE A 177 -3.98 25.33 11.48
N LYS A 178 -5.13 25.15 12.10
CA LYS A 178 -6.35 25.93 11.84
C LYS A 178 -6.31 27.28 12.54
#